data_31511eda506328819127ca95c6d06134
#
_entry.id   31511eda506328819127ca95c6d06134
#
_cell.length_a   1.000
_cell.length_b   1.000
_cell.length_c   1.000
_cell.angle_alpha   90.00
_cell.angle_beta   90.00
_cell.angle_gamma   90.00
#
_symmetry.space_group_name_H-M   'P 1'
#
loop_
_entity.id
_entity.type
_entity.pdbx_description
1 polymer ?
#
loop_
_entity_poly.entity_id
_entity_poly.type
_entity_poly.pdbx_seq_one_letter_code
_entity_poly.pdbx_strand_id
1 'polypeptide(L)' 'MAEYQHFDGETFITFDIVSVNERTNEVQVAVTNRGKISVITYDLCTDENGEYFEYGCMYEKIYLNEFMEA' A
#
# COMPACT_ATOMS: atom_id res chain seq x y z
N MET A 1 -11.38 6.60 3.65
CA MET A 1 -10.36 5.71 3.10
C MET A 1 -9.03 5.98 3.79
N ALA A 2 -8.23 4.95 4.00
CA ALA A 2 -6.92 5.09 4.62
C ALA A 2 -5.89 5.40 3.55
N GLU A 3 -5.04 6.38 3.82
CA GLU A 3 -4.06 6.90 2.88
C GLU A 3 -2.67 6.93 3.47
N TYR A 4 -1.68 6.67 2.64
CA TYR A 4 -0.27 6.73 3.02
C TYR A 4 0.52 7.34 1.87
N GLN A 5 1.39 8.31 2.18
CA GLN A 5 2.26 8.92 1.18
C GLN A 5 3.68 8.37 1.33
N HIS A 6 4.20 7.87 0.23
CA HIS A 6 5.53 7.28 0.16
C HIS A 6 6.40 8.11 -0.77
N PHE A 7 7.61 8.46 -0.32
CA PHE A 7 8.59 9.18 -1.13
C PHE A 7 9.59 8.18 -1.70
N ASP A 8 9.66 8.09 -3.03
CA ASP A 8 10.53 7.11 -3.70
C ASP A 8 11.94 7.65 -4.03
N GLY A 9 12.24 8.86 -3.59
CA GLY A 9 13.51 9.53 -3.89
C GLY A 9 13.35 10.66 -4.90
N GLU A 10 12.29 10.68 -5.67
CA GLU A 10 12.02 11.71 -6.68
C GLU A 10 10.65 12.36 -6.50
N THR A 11 9.64 11.56 -6.20
CA THR A 11 8.27 12.04 -6.10
C THR A 11 7.54 11.31 -4.99
N PHE A 12 6.41 11.88 -4.57
CA PHE A 12 5.53 11.23 -3.62
C PHE A 12 4.51 10.37 -4.36
N ILE A 13 4.33 9.17 -3.86
CA ILE A 13 3.33 8.23 -4.36
C ILE A 13 2.30 8.08 -3.26
N THR A 14 1.02 8.21 -3.62
CA THR A 14 -0.07 8.06 -2.65
C THR A 14 -0.67 6.67 -2.77
N PHE A 15 -0.77 5.98 -1.66
CA PHE A 15 -1.44 4.68 -1.56
C PHE A 15 -2.74 4.86 -0.80
N ASP A 16 -3.83 4.34 -1.38
CA ASP A 16 -5.13 4.30 -0.72
C ASP A 16 -5.58 2.84 -0.62
N ILE A 17 -5.95 2.40 0.55
CA ILE A 17 -6.46 1.04 0.74
C ILE A 17 -7.89 0.98 0.19
N VAL A 18 -8.09 0.19 -0.84
CA VAL A 18 -9.42 -0.02 -1.44
C VAL A 18 -10.16 -1.11 -0.70
N SER A 19 -9.52 -2.25 -0.50
CA SER A 19 -10.12 -3.36 0.22
C SER A 19 -9.04 -4.30 0.72
N VAL A 20 -9.36 -5.02 1.80
CA VAL A 20 -8.50 -6.08 2.34
C VAL A 20 -9.32 -7.36 2.34
N ASN A 21 -8.76 -8.41 1.74
CA ASN A 21 -9.39 -9.73 1.72
C ASN A 21 -8.54 -10.69 2.53
N GLU A 22 -8.95 -10.95 3.76
CA GLU A 22 -8.19 -11.82 4.66
C GLU A 22 -8.34 -13.31 4.29
N ARG A 23 -9.36 -13.65 3.52
CA ARG A 23 -9.57 -15.04 3.09
C ARG A 23 -8.52 -15.45 2.07
N THR A 24 -8.13 -14.53 1.20
CA THR A 24 -7.12 -14.79 0.15
C THR A 24 -5.76 -14.19 0.49
N ASN A 25 -5.66 -13.45 1.59
CA ASN A 25 -4.47 -12.70 1.99
C ASN A 25 -4.04 -11.74 0.90
N GLU A 26 -4.99 -10.95 0.42
CA GLU A 26 -4.74 -9.95 -0.61
C GLU A 26 -5.23 -8.59 -0.17
N VAL A 27 -4.55 -7.55 -0.64
CA VAL A 27 -4.95 -6.17 -0.41
C VAL A 27 -4.99 -5.45 -1.75
N GLN A 28 -6.08 -4.73 -2.01
CA GLN A 28 -6.20 -3.89 -3.19
C GLN A 28 -5.86 -2.46 -2.81
N VAL A 29 -4.92 -1.88 -3.54
CA VAL A 29 -4.40 -0.56 -3.25
C VAL A 29 -4.51 0.31 -4.49
N ALA A 30 -5.09 1.50 -4.35
CA ALA A 30 -5.08 2.50 -5.40
C ALA A 30 -3.77 3.26 -5.28
N VAL A 31 -2.94 3.18 -6.30
CA VAL A 31 -1.62 3.82 -6.34
C VAL A 31 -1.71 5.02 -7.25
N THR A 32 -1.49 6.21 -6.70
CA THR A 32 -1.47 7.46 -7.46
C THR A 32 -0.03 7.92 -7.62
N ASN A 33 0.43 7.96 -8.85
CA ASN A 33 1.78 8.39 -9.17
C ASN A 33 1.73 9.37 -10.34
N ARG A 34 2.17 10.61 -10.09
CA ARG A 34 2.20 11.67 -11.11
C ARG A 34 0.84 11.88 -11.76
N GLY A 35 -0.21 11.86 -10.97
CA GLY A 35 -1.58 12.09 -11.45
C GLY A 35 -2.25 10.88 -12.07
N LYS A 36 -1.55 9.75 -12.17
CA LYS A 36 -2.14 8.52 -12.68
C LYS A 36 -2.49 7.59 -11.54
N ILE A 37 -3.70 7.05 -11.59
CA ILE A 37 -4.21 6.14 -10.56
C ILE A 37 -4.30 4.73 -11.15
N SER A 38 -3.73 3.78 -10.43
CA SER A 38 -3.81 2.37 -10.79
C SER A 38 -4.24 1.57 -9.57
N VAL A 39 -5.15 0.63 -9.74
CA VAL A 39 -5.54 -0.27 -8.65
C VAL A 39 -4.77 -1.56 -8.82
N ILE A 40 -3.98 -1.89 -7.82
CA ILE A 40 -3.09 -3.06 -7.87
C ILE A 40 -3.42 -3.96 -6.68
N THR A 41 -3.45 -5.26 -6.94
CA THR A 41 -3.62 -6.25 -5.88
C THR A 41 -2.25 -6.75 -5.44
N TYR A 42 -1.97 -6.62 -4.15
CA TYR A 42 -0.74 -7.10 -3.54
C TYR A 42 -1.04 -8.24 -2.59
N ASP A 43 -0.04 -9.08 -2.37
CA ASP A 43 -0.11 -10.10 -1.33
C ASP A 43 -0.05 -9.40 0.02
N LEU A 44 -0.95 -9.79 0.92
CA LEU A 44 -0.96 -9.28 2.27
C LEU A 44 -0.08 -10.17 3.14
N CYS A 45 0.95 -9.57 3.71
CA CYS A 45 1.90 -10.27 4.56
C CYS A 45 1.76 -9.78 6.00
N THR A 46 2.30 -10.55 6.94
CA THR A 46 2.23 -10.19 8.36
C THR A 46 3.57 -10.50 9.00
N ASP A 47 4.05 -9.58 9.83
CA ASP A 47 5.21 -9.82 10.66
C ASP A 47 4.94 -9.27 12.07
N GLU A 48 5.97 -9.17 12.91
CA GLU A 48 5.82 -8.70 14.29
C GLU A 48 5.34 -7.25 14.38
N ASN A 49 5.50 -6.47 13.30
CA ASN A 49 5.08 -5.07 13.26
C ASN A 49 3.68 -4.87 12.67
N GLY A 50 3.06 -5.94 12.19
CA GLY A 50 1.70 -5.90 11.65
C GLY A 50 1.61 -6.34 10.21
N GLU A 51 0.46 -6.05 9.59
CA GLU A 51 0.20 -6.40 8.20
C GLU A 51 0.84 -5.39 7.26
N TYR A 52 1.39 -5.88 6.16
CA TYR A 52 2.05 -5.04 5.16
C TYR A 52 1.94 -5.65 3.78
N PHE A 53 2.24 -4.84 2.76
CA PHE A 53 2.49 -5.34 1.41
C PHE A 53 3.85 -4.83 0.95
N GLU A 54 4.42 -5.50 -0.05
CA GLU A 54 5.73 -5.13 -0.58
C GLU A 54 5.56 -4.35 -1.88
N TYR A 55 6.20 -3.20 -1.96
CA TYR A 55 6.08 -2.30 -3.09
C TYR A 55 7.42 -2.12 -3.80
N GLY A 56 7.36 -2.14 -5.13
CA GLY A 56 8.52 -1.83 -5.96
C GLY A 56 9.55 -2.95 -6.06
N CYS A 57 10.56 -2.72 -6.86
CA CYS A 57 11.60 -3.72 -7.11
C CYS A 57 12.51 -3.95 -5.91
N MET A 58 12.50 -3.04 -4.94
CA MET A 58 13.28 -3.17 -3.71
C MET A 58 12.49 -3.85 -2.60
N TYR A 59 11.24 -4.27 -2.87
CA TYR A 59 10.38 -4.94 -1.91
C TYR A 59 10.22 -4.16 -0.60
N GLU A 60 9.96 -2.87 -0.73
CA GLU A 60 9.74 -2.02 0.45
C GLU A 60 8.45 -2.41 1.14
N LYS A 61 8.54 -2.59 2.45
CA LYS A 61 7.38 -2.96 3.26
C LYS A 61 6.54 -1.73 3.57
N ILE A 62 5.30 -1.74 3.12
CA ILE A 62 4.35 -0.67 3.40
C ILE A 62 3.32 -1.23 4.38
N TYR A 63 3.41 -0.79 5.64
CA TYR A 63 2.56 -1.30 6.71
C TYR A 63 1.20 -0.63 6.70
N LEU A 64 0.15 -1.43 6.84
CA LEU A 64 -1.22 -0.90 6.82
C LEU A 64 -1.50 0.00 8.02
N ASN A 65 -0.83 -0.24 9.15
CA ASN A 65 -1.02 0.58 10.33
C ASN A 65 -0.43 1.99 10.21
N GLU A 66 0.37 2.26 9.17
CA GLU A 66 0.90 3.59 8.92
C GLU A 66 -0.06 4.45 8.08
N PHE A 67 -1.11 3.85 7.54
CA PHE A 67 -2.11 4.58 6.78
C PHE A 67 -2.98 5.39 7.74
N MET A 68 -3.28 6.62 7.33
CA MET A 68 -4.11 7.52 8.13
C MET A 68 -5.46 7.69 7.48
N GLU A 69 -6.52 7.68 8.30
CA GLU A 69 -7.86 7.96 7.80
C GLU A 69 -7.96 9.42 7.34
N ALA A 70 -8.47 9.58 6.17
CA ALA A 70 -8.66 10.91 5.60
C ALA A 70 -10.00 11.51 6.00
#